data_0142aa024bb09c411fbae82e26b19b0f
#
_entry.id   0142aa024bb09c411fbae82e26b19b0f
#
_cell.length_a   1.000
_cell.length_b   1.000
_cell.length_c   1.000
_cell.angle_alpha   90.00
_cell.angle_beta   90.00
_cell.angle_gamma   90.00
#
_symmetry.space_group_name_H-M   'P 1'
#
loop_
_entity.id
_entity.type
_entity.pdbx_description
1 polymer ?
#
loop_
_entity_poly.entity_id
_entity_poly.type
_entity_poly.pdbx_seq_one_letter_code
_entity_poly.pdbx_strand_id
1 'polypeptide(L)'
;MCGVKRSCNITAPTFFLSAAEHSGDALGAALIEALRGEFPEARFTGIGGARMAQAGCRVLADPTRNSAMLLGAAAQAGYWFKLLSGMKKQWATEKPDVIIPIDSPTVNLRIARLGRRLRIPVCYYVAPQLWAWAPWRIKTLRAAVDTLCCVLPFEQAYFGQQGVPTVYVGHPLFDLPANRPQTDPNMLKPPLPKAPVRLALLPGSRQAEIAANFPPMLETFLALRGKFPGIAAVAAAADEDRAWQIRNFLPRYGAKIEVRTGATDAIIRWADLVLTCSGTATLQIARHHKPMLVLYRLAWWKWNLVGRFLVQSKYLCLVNILADRDLVPEFMPFYGAVEPLVTAATDLLAHPEKRQAIERQLAELTAPMAAWSEAMPAAQRVALEAARLMALQ
;
A
#
# COMPACT_ATOMS: atom_id res chain seq x y z
N MET A 1 -28.96 -8.65 15.75
CA MET A 1 -29.23 -9.92 15.08
C MET A 1 -30.50 -9.78 14.27
N CYS A 2 -30.39 -9.65 12.98
CA CYS A 2 -31.53 -9.81 12.11
C CYS A 2 -30.97 -10.32 10.77
N GLY A 3 -31.06 -11.63 10.59
CA GLY A 3 -30.55 -12.33 9.41
C GLY A 3 -31.48 -12.08 8.23
N VAL A 4 -31.05 -11.23 7.30
CA VAL A 4 -31.64 -11.17 5.96
C VAL A 4 -30.91 -12.20 5.09
N LYS A 5 -31.27 -13.47 5.25
CA LYS A 5 -31.04 -14.48 4.20
C LYS A 5 -32.08 -14.24 3.10
N ARG A 6 -31.82 -13.30 2.20
CA ARG A 6 -32.46 -13.32 0.90
C ARG A 6 -31.63 -14.25 0.04
N SER A 7 -32.22 -15.38 -0.34
CA SER A 7 -31.65 -16.35 -1.27
C SER A 7 -31.40 -15.68 -2.61
N CYS A 8 -30.16 -15.28 -2.86
CA CYS A 8 -29.71 -15.01 -4.22
C CYS A 8 -29.63 -16.36 -4.93
N ASN A 9 -30.49 -16.60 -5.92
CA ASN A 9 -30.56 -17.87 -6.68
C ASN A 9 -29.36 -18.08 -7.62
N ILE A 10 -28.25 -17.39 -7.41
CA ILE A 10 -27.00 -17.56 -8.18
C ILE A 10 -26.17 -18.65 -7.49
N THR A 11 -26.30 -19.88 -7.94
CA THR A 11 -25.62 -21.03 -7.33
C THR A 11 -24.11 -21.04 -7.57
N ALA A 12 -23.58 -20.35 -8.58
CA ALA A 12 -22.15 -20.27 -8.90
C ALA A 12 -21.78 -18.91 -9.50
N PRO A 13 -21.71 -17.83 -8.69
CA PRO A 13 -21.38 -16.51 -9.21
C PRO A 13 -19.97 -16.43 -9.79
N THR A 14 -19.81 -15.55 -10.77
CA THR A 14 -18.55 -15.31 -11.46
C THR A 14 -18.01 -13.92 -11.14
N PHE A 15 -16.80 -13.87 -10.61
CA PHE A 15 -16.12 -12.63 -10.26
C PHE A 15 -14.93 -12.37 -11.17
N PHE A 16 -14.78 -11.11 -11.60
CA PHE A 16 -13.59 -10.67 -12.29
C PHE A 16 -12.79 -9.73 -11.42
N LEU A 17 -11.57 -10.12 -11.02
CA LEU A 17 -10.67 -9.31 -10.20
C LEU A 17 -9.53 -8.74 -11.05
N SER A 18 -9.10 -7.50 -10.76
CA SER A 18 -7.98 -6.88 -11.46
C SER A 18 -7.00 -6.22 -10.50
N ALA A 19 -5.80 -6.78 -10.44
CA ALA A 19 -4.66 -6.30 -9.66
C ALA A 19 -3.43 -6.15 -10.57
N ALA A 20 -2.90 -4.94 -10.69
CA ALA A 20 -1.77 -4.66 -11.58
C ALA A 20 -0.40 -4.66 -10.87
N GLU A 21 -0.36 -4.72 -9.54
CA GLU A 21 0.85 -4.67 -8.71
C GLU A 21 0.85 -5.82 -7.69
N HIS A 22 2.04 -6.15 -7.13
CA HIS A 22 2.18 -7.22 -6.14
C HIS A 22 1.33 -7.03 -4.87
N SER A 23 1.15 -5.79 -4.42
CA SER A 23 0.28 -5.46 -3.29
C SER A 23 -1.18 -5.79 -3.60
N GLY A 24 -1.64 -5.39 -4.79
CA GLY A 24 -2.99 -5.70 -5.28
C GLY A 24 -3.23 -7.20 -5.45
N ASP A 25 -2.22 -7.96 -5.92
CA ASP A 25 -2.28 -9.42 -6.05
C ASP A 25 -2.49 -10.10 -4.68
N ALA A 26 -1.82 -9.62 -3.65
CA ALA A 26 -2.01 -10.12 -2.28
C ALA A 26 -3.42 -9.81 -1.74
N LEU A 27 -3.94 -8.61 -2.00
CA LEU A 27 -5.30 -8.22 -1.61
C LEU A 27 -6.35 -9.01 -2.39
N GLY A 28 -6.11 -9.24 -3.68
CA GLY A 28 -6.97 -10.07 -4.53
C GLY A 28 -7.05 -11.51 -4.04
N ALA A 29 -5.93 -12.10 -3.62
CA ALA A 29 -5.92 -13.45 -3.06
C ALA A 29 -6.75 -13.54 -1.77
N ALA A 30 -6.56 -12.62 -0.82
CA ALA A 30 -7.34 -12.57 0.40
C ALA A 30 -8.84 -12.35 0.14
N LEU A 31 -9.17 -11.53 -0.86
CA LEU A 31 -10.56 -11.30 -1.26
C LEU A 31 -11.20 -12.54 -1.89
N ILE A 32 -10.46 -13.31 -2.69
CA ILE A 32 -10.94 -14.58 -3.29
C ILE A 32 -11.28 -15.57 -2.17
N GLU A 33 -10.44 -15.67 -1.14
CA GLU A 33 -10.70 -16.53 0.03
C GLU A 33 -11.97 -16.09 0.77
N ALA A 34 -12.16 -14.78 0.99
CA ALA A 34 -13.35 -14.24 1.62
C ALA A 34 -14.62 -14.49 0.79
N LEU A 35 -14.57 -14.24 -0.54
CA LEU A 35 -15.68 -14.50 -1.45
C LEU A 35 -16.04 -15.98 -1.52
N ARG A 36 -15.06 -16.87 -1.45
CA ARG A 36 -15.30 -18.32 -1.41
C ARG A 36 -15.98 -18.76 -0.12
N GLY A 37 -15.70 -18.07 1.00
CA GLY A 37 -16.41 -18.28 2.26
C GLY A 37 -17.90 -17.97 2.16
N GLU A 38 -18.27 -16.92 1.40
CA GLU A 38 -19.67 -16.54 1.14
C GLU A 38 -20.32 -17.34 0.00
N PHE A 39 -19.54 -17.70 -1.02
CA PHE A 39 -19.99 -18.39 -2.24
C PHE A 39 -19.03 -19.55 -2.57
N PRO A 40 -19.22 -20.73 -1.98
CA PRO A 40 -18.30 -21.87 -2.17
C PRO A 40 -18.10 -22.29 -3.65
N GLU A 41 -19.14 -22.16 -4.48
CA GLU A 41 -19.13 -22.53 -5.91
C GLU A 41 -18.71 -21.37 -6.84
N ALA A 42 -18.27 -20.22 -6.27
CA ALA A 42 -17.88 -19.06 -7.05
C ALA A 42 -16.70 -19.34 -7.98
N ARG A 43 -16.74 -18.76 -9.17
CA ARG A 43 -15.65 -18.81 -10.16
C ARG A 43 -14.95 -17.46 -10.23
N PHE A 44 -13.61 -17.51 -10.25
CA PHE A 44 -12.77 -16.33 -10.26
C PHE A 44 -11.93 -16.29 -11.53
N THR A 45 -12.00 -15.18 -12.24
CA THR A 45 -11.13 -14.87 -13.39
C THR A 45 -10.54 -13.49 -13.19
N GLY A 46 -9.38 -13.20 -13.79
CA GLY A 46 -8.87 -11.86 -13.60
C GLY A 46 -7.47 -11.58 -14.14
N ILE A 47 -7.00 -10.40 -13.81
CA ILE A 47 -5.65 -9.91 -14.01
C ILE A 47 -4.98 -9.88 -12.64
N GLY A 48 -3.84 -10.55 -12.49
CA GLY A 48 -3.16 -10.64 -11.19
C GLY A 48 -1.91 -11.49 -11.29
N GLY A 49 -1.31 -11.80 -10.16
CA GLY A 49 -0.08 -12.57 -10.07
C GLY A 49 -0.27 -13.97 -9.49
N ALA A 50 0.82 -14.51 -8.97
CA ALA A 50 0.90 -15.85 -8.46
C ALA A 50 0.02 -16.10 -7.22
N ARG A 51 -0.21 -15.08 -6.37
CA ARG A 51 -1.02 -15.22 -5.15
C ARG A 51 -2.49 -15.41 -5.48
N MET A 52 -3.03 -14.61 -6.41
CA MET A 52 -4.41 -14.78 -6.89
C MET A 52 -4.57 -16.15 -7.59
N ALA A 53 -3.57 -16.58 -8.39
CA ALA A 53 -3.58 -17.89 -9.02
C ALA A 53 -3.63 -19.03 -7.98
N GLN A 54 -2.81 -18.96 -6.93
CA GLN A 54 -2.81 -19.92 -5.81
C GLN A 54 -4.14 -19.93 -5.04
N ALA A 55 -4.79 -18.77 -4.91
CA ALA A 55 -6.13 -18.65 -4.32
C ALA A 55 -7.25 -19.18 -5.24
N GLY A 56 -6.92 -19.70 -6.45
CA GLY A 56 -7.85 -20.31 -7.38
C GLY A 56 -8.47 -19.35 -8.41
N CYS A 57 -7.82 -18.21 -8.68
CA CYS A 57 -8.19 -17.35 -9.80
C CYS A 57 -7.60 -17.87 -11.12
N ARG A 58 -8.42 -17.96 -12.16
CA ARG A 58 -7.95 -18.14 -13.53
C ARG A 58 -7.34 -16.82 -14.02
N VAL A 59 -6.03 -16.68 -13.91
CA VAL A 59 -5.30 -15.48 -14.30
C VAL A 59 -5.19 -15.41 -15.83
N LEU A 60 -5.74 -14.35 -16.42
CA LEU A 60 -5.73 -14.10 -17.88
C LEU A 60 -4.49 -13.31 -18.31
N ALA A 61 -3.93 -12.49 -17.41
CA ALA A 61 -2.73 -11.73 -17.63
C ALA A 61 -2.02 -11.47 -16.28
N ASP A 62 -0.70 -11.56 -16.27
CA ASP A 62 0.14 -11.27 -15.10
C ASP A 62 1.02 -10.05 -15.36
N PRO A 63 0.56 -8.85 -15.02
CA PRO A 63 1.37 -7.64 -15.15
C PRO A 63 2.47 -7.55 -14.08
N THR A 64 2.42 -8.35 -13.02
CA THR A 64 3.42 -8.34 -11.93
C THR A 64 4.75 -8.96 -12.37
N ARG A 65 4.70 -9.91 -13.32
CA ARG A 65 5.87 -10.58 -13.90
C ARG A 65 6.40 -9.90 -15.16
N ASN A 66 5.53 -9.20 -15.90
CA ASN A 66 5.92 -8.65 -17.17
C ASN A 66 6.71 -7.35 -16.98
N SER A 67 7.94 -7.35 -17.48
CA SER A 67 8.70 -6.17 -17.89
C SER A 67 7.94 -5.21 -18.84
N ALA A 68 6.63 -5.42 -19.07
CA ALA A 68 5.76 -4.47 -19.74
C ALA A 68 5.76 -3.08 -19.08
N MET A 69 6.09 -2.98 -17.80
CA MET A 69 6.40 -1.71 -17.14
C MET A 69 7.76 -1.10 -17.58
N LEU A 70 8.64 -1.90 -18.19
CA LEU A 70 9.93 -1.48 -18.74
C LEU A 70 9.85 -1.12 -20.23
N LEU A 71 8.74 -1.47 -20.90
CA LEU A 71 8.49 -1.09 -22.29
C LEU A 71 8.11 0.39 -22.37
N GLY A 72 8.53 1.07 -23.45
CA GLY A 72 8.16 2.46 -23.68
C GLY A 72 6.63 2.66 -23.65
N ALA A 73 6.19 3.88 -23.33
CA ALA A 73 4.78 4.24 -23.13
C ALA A 73 3.82 3.77 -24.25
N ALA A 74 4.28 3.77 -25.49
CA ALA A 74 3.50 3.34 -26.66
C ALA A 74 3.23 1.81 -26.66
N ALA A 75 4.26 1.00 -26.37
CA ALA A 75 4.13 -0.45 -26.29
C ALA A 75 3.23 -0.88 -25.12
N GLN A 76 3.34 -0.17 -23.99
CA GLN A 76 2.48 -0.37 -22.84
C GLN A 76 1.01 -0.04 -23.17
N ALA A 77 0.76 1.06 -23.88
CA ALA A 77 -0.59 1.44 -24.32
C ALA A 77 -1.19 0.38 -25.25
N GLY A 78 -0.41 -0.14 -26.22
CA GLY A 78 -0.83 -1.21 -27.13
C GLY A 78 -1.18 -2.51 -26.41
N TYR A 79 -0.39 -2.92 -25.42
CA TYR A 79 -0.67 -4.10 -24.58
C TYR A 79 -2.03 -3.96 -23.87
N TRP A 80 -2.25 -2.84 -23.18
CA TRP A 80 -3.50 -2.60 -22.47
C TRP A 80 -4.71 -2.49 -23.39
N PHE A 81 -4.54 -1.88 -24.57
CA PHE A 81 -5.60 -1.81 -25.58
C PHE A 81 -6.01 -3.21 -26.06
N LYS A 82 -5.04 -4.07 -26.38
CA LYS A 82 -5.28 -5.46 -26.81
C LYS A 82 -6.01 -6.25 -25.71
N LEU A 83 -5.56 -6.11 -24.46
CA LEU A 83 -6.15 -6.81 -23.31
C LEU A 83 -7.61 -6.37 -23.09
N LEU A 84 -7.89 -5.05 -23.06
CA LEU A 84 -9.23 -4.52 -22.90
C LEU A 84 -10.16 -4.91 -24.06
N SER A 85 -9.64 -4.97 -25.28
CA SER A 85 -10.40 -5.40 -26.46
C SER A 85 -10.76 -6.89 -26.36
N GLY A 86 -9.83 -7.74 -25.88
CA GLY A 86 -10.09 -9.16 -25.60
C GLY A 86 -11.16 -9.35 -24.53
N MET A 87 -11.06 -8.61 -23.41
CA MET A 87 -12.05 -8.62 -22.35
C MET A 87 -13.44 -8.20 -22.85
N LYS A 88 -13.52 -7.13 -23.66
CA LYS A 88 -14.78 -6.67 -24.25
C LYS A 88 -15.47 -7.78 -25.08
N LYS A 89 -14.70 -8.53 -25.88
CA LYS A 89 -15.22 -9.65 -26.66
C LYS A 89 -15.71 -10.78 -25.76
N GLN A 90 -14.91 -11.16 -24.77
CA GLN A 90 -15.27 -12.22 -23.81
C GLN A 90 -16.52 -11.86 -23.01
N TRP A 91 -16.60 -10.65 -22.46
CA TRP A 91 -17.74 -10.20 -21.66
C TRP A 91 -19.02 -9.91 -22.48
N ALA A 92 -18.93 -9.90 -23.81
CA ALA A 92 -20.12 -9.84 -24.65
C ALA A 92 -20.88 -11.17 -24.65
N THR A 93 -20.16 -12.29 -24.44
CA THR A 93 -20.72 -13.66 -24.41
C THR A 93 -20.82 -14.23 -23.00
N GLU A 94 -19.83 -13.95 -22.17
CA GLU A 94 -19.71 -14.50 -20.81
C GLU A 94 -19.37 -13.37 -19.83
N LYS A 95 -20.41 -12.73 -19.28
CA LYS A 95 -20.28 -11.61 -18.33
C LYS A 95 -19.96 -12.14 -16.94
N PRO A 96 -19.00 -11.54 -16.21
CA PRO A 96 -18.92 -11.73 -14.77
C PRO A 96 -20.11 -11.05 -14.08
N ASP A 97 -20.54 -11.59 -12.95
CA ASP A 97 -21.61 -11.00 -12.13
C ASP A 97 -21.15 -9.71 -11.45
N VAL A 98 -19.87 -9.65 -11.07
CA VAL A 98 -19.23 -8.43 -10.48
C VAL A 98 -17.79 -8.30 -10.97
N ILE A 99 -17.40 -7.06 -11.26
CA ILE A 99 -15.99 -6.69 -11.52
C ILE A 99 -15.44 -6.03 -10.26
N ILE A 100 -14.26 -6.48 -9.80
CA ILE A 100 -13.58 -5.94 -8.62
C ILE A 100 -12.17 -5.46 -9.01
N PRO A 101 -12.04 -4.19 -9.45
CA PRO A 101 -10.74 -3.55 -9.64
C PRO A 101 -10.09 -3.29 -8.27
N ILE A 102 -8.79 -3.60 -8.14
CA ILE A 102 -8.04 -3.45 -6.89
C ILE A 102 -6.92 -2.46 -7.11
N ASP A 103 -6.97 -1.28 -6.45
CA ASP A 103 -5.95 -0.23 -6.57
C ASP A 103 -5.64 0.17 -8.04
N SER A 104 -4.40 0.59 -8.34
CA SER A 104 -3.85 0.81 -9.70
C SER A 104 -4.76 1.58 -10.66
N PRO A 105 -5.12 2.85 -10.39
CA PRO A 105 -6.18 3.58 -11.09
C PRO A 105 -5.93 3.79 -12.58
N THR A 106 -4.68 3.72 -13.04
CA THR A 106 -4.34 3.92 -14.46
C THR A 106 -4.98 2.86 -15.36
N VAL A 107 -5.02 1.62 -14.91
CA VAL A 107 -5.58 0.46 -15.62
C VAL A 107 -7.01 0.23 -15.17
N ASN A 108 -7.22 0.19 -13.87
CA ASN A 108 -8.45 -0.26 -13.25
C ASN A 108 -9.64 0.67 -13.52
N LEU A 109 -9.45 1.99 -13.66
CA LEU A 109 -10.53 2.88 -14.12
C LEU A 109 -10.98 2.60 -15.57
N ARG A 110 -10.10 2.07 -16.43
CA ARG A 110 -10.48 1.67 -17.79
C ARG A 110 -11.31 0.38 -17.77
N ILE A 111 -10.92 -0.59 -16.94
CA ILE A 111 -11.66 -1.84 -16.71
C ILE A 111 -13.04 -1.54 -16.12
N ALA A 112 -13.10 -0.71 -15.08
CA ALA A 112 -14.33 -0.27 -14.44
C ALA A 112 -15.30 0.38 -15.45
N ARG A 113 -14.80 1.31 -16.28
CA ARG A 113 -15.61 1.93 -17.36
C ARG A 113 -16.11 0.93 -18.38
N LEU A 114 -15.31 -0.09 -18.74
CA LEU A 114 -15.74 -1.14 -19.63
C LEU A 114 -16.90 -1.94 -19.02
N GLY A 115 -16.76 -2.32 -17.74
CA GLY A 115 -17.81 -3.00 -16.98
C GLY A 115 -19.12 -2.20 -16.99
N ARG A 116 -19.08 -0.93 -16.63
CA ARG A 116 -20.27 -0.04 -16.63
C ARG A 116 -20.95 0.05 -18.01
N ARG A 117 -20.17 0.14 -19.09
CA ARG A 117 -20.71 0.14 -20.46
C ARG A 117 -21.44 -1.15 -20.82
N LEU A 118 -21.01 -2.28 -20.25
CA LEU A 118 -21.60 -3.59 -20.45
C LEU A 118 -22.68 -3.92 -19.40
N ARG A 119 -23.00 -2.96 -18.51
CA ARG A 119 -23.95 -3.11 -17.39
C ARG A 119 -23.56 -4.25 -16.47
N ILE A 120 -22.27 -4.31 -16.11
CA ILE A 120 -21.70 -5.21 -15.11
C ILE A 120 -21.41 -4.39 -13.87
N PRO A 121 -21.87 -4.77 -12.67
CA PRO A 121 -21.58 -4.06 -11.42
C PRO A 121 -20.08 -3.96 -11.13
N VAL A 122 -19.65 -2.82 -10.60
CA VAL A 122 -18.26 -2.54 -10.29
C VAL A 122 -18.10 -2.19 -8.83
N CYS A 123 -17.44 -3.09 -8.07
CA CYS A 123 -17.01 -2.89 -6.70
C CYS A 123 -15.52 -2.54 -6.68
N TYR A 124 -15.16 -1.27 -6.59
CA TYR A 124 -13.75 -0.86 -6.64
C TYR A 124 -13.11 -0.97 -5.26
N TYR A 125 -12.10 -1.81 -5.10
CA TYR A 125 -11.40 -2.03 -3.83
C TYR A 125 -10.08 -1.24 -3.77
N VAL A 126 -9.83 -0.55 -2.67
CA VAL A 126 -8.77 0.41 -2.43
C VAL A 126 -8.94 1.69 -3.26
N ALA A 127 -9.51 2.70 -2.64
CA ALA A 127 -9.75 3.99 -3.29
C ALA A 127 -8.45 4.60 -3.83
N PRO A 128 -8.44 5.07 -5.09
CA PRO A 128 -7.29 5.79 -5.60
C PRO A 128 -7.12 7.13 -4.87
N GLN A 129 -5.89 7.49 -4.52
CA GLN A 129 -5.57 8.71 -3.75
C GLN A 129 -5.81 10.00 -4.56
N LEU A 130 -6.99 10.14 -5.18
CA LEU A 130 -7.33 11.30 -6.00
C LEU A 130 -7.42 12.60 -5.17
N TRP A 131 -7.71 12.48 -3.90
CA TRP A 131 -7.70 13.58 -2.94
C TRP A 131 -6.31 14.21 -2.78
N ALA A 132 -5.24 13.45 -2.99
CA ALA A 132 -3.88 13.93 -2.82
C ALA A 132 -3.35 14.66 -4.08
N TRP A 133 -3.67 14.19 -5.30
CA TRP A 133 -2.96 14.65 -6.50
C TRP A 133 -3.77 14.74 -7.79
N ALA A 134 -5.02 14.26 -7.84
CA ALA A 134 -5.80 14.25 -9.10
C ALA A 134 -7.32 14.40 -8.90
N PRO A 135 -7.82 15.42 -8.18
CA PRO A 135 -9.23 15.54 -7.82
C PRO A 135 -10.15 15.64 -9.03
N TRP A 136 -9.67 16.15 -10.17
CA TRP A 136 -10.46 16.20 -11.43
C TRP A 136 -10.86 14.82 -11.95
N ARG A 137 -10.17 13.74 -11.56
CA ARG A 137 -10.49 12.36 -11.95
C ARG A 137 -11.67 11.76 -11.16
N ILE A 138 -12.15 12.43 -10.12
CA ILE A 138 -13.29 11.96 -9.32
C ILE A 138 -14.55 11.81 -10.16
N LYS A 139 -14.80 12.72 -11.12
CA LYS A 139 -15.91 12.59 -12.07
C LYS A 139 -15.83 11.28 -12.85
N THR A 140 -14.61 10.88 -13.23
CA THR A 140 -14.34 9.61 -13.92
C THR A 140 -14.62 8.41 -13.01
N LEU A 141 -14.16 8.46 -11.76
CA LEU A 141 -14.37 7.41 -10.77
C LEU A 141 -15.86 7.24 -10.49
N ARG A 142 -16.59 8.34 -10.20
CA ARG A 142 -18.04 8.34 -9.96
C ARG A 142 -18.84 7.69 -11.09
N ALA A 143 -18.46 7.94 -12.35
CA ALA A 143 -19.13 7.34 -13.51
C ALA A 143 -18.75 5.87 -13.76
N ALA A 144 -17.70 5.36 -13.10
CA ALA A 144 -17.13 4.05 -13.38
C ALA A 144 -17.44 3.01 -12.30
N VAL A 145 -17.90 3.39 -11.10
CA VAL A 145 -18.09 2.47 -9.98
C VAL A 145 -19.53 2.49 -9.47
N ASP A 146 -20.01 1.36 -8.97
CA ASP A 146 -21.27 1.24 -8.23
C ASP A 146 -21.02 1.31 -6.73
N THR A 147 -19.87 0.81 -6.26
CA THR A 147 -19.41 0.96 -4.88
C THR A 147 -17.89 1.14 -4.88
N LEU A 148 -17.40 2.09 -4.10
CA LEU A 148 -16.01 2.31 -3.80
C LEU A 148 -15.71 1.84 -2.38
N CYS A 149 -14.96 0.76 -2.23
CA CYS A 149 -14.48 0.25 -0.95
C CYS A 149 -13.18 0.96 -0.58
N CYS A 150 -13.26 1.97 0.26
CA CYS A 150 -12.11 2.75 0.70
C CYS A 150 -11.45 2.15 1.95
N VAL A 151 -10.14 2.39 2.09
CA VAL A 151 -9.32 1.79 3.16
C VAL A 151 -8.84 2.79 4.21
N LEU A 152 -8.98 4.10 3.96
CA LEU A 152 -8.65 5.13 4.93
C LEU A 152 -9.95 5.76 5.49
N PRO A 153 -10.04 6.02 6.81
CA PRO A 153 -11.29 6.44 7.46
C PRO A 153 -11.91 7.71 6.86
N PHE A 154 -11.10 8.71 6.50
CA PHE A 154 -11.57 9.98 5.95
C PHE A 154 -12.08 9.89 4.50
N GLU A 155 -11.66 8.86 3.75
CA GLU A 155 -11.98 8.70 2.33
C GLU A 155 -13.48 8.52 2.10
N GLN A 156 -14.20 7.88 3.03
CA GLN A 156 -15.64 7.69 2.91
C GLN A 156 -16.37 9.05 2.86
N ALA A 157 -16.03 9.96 3.76
CA ALA A 157 -16.62 11.30 3.78
C ALA A 157 -16.17 12.09 2.54
N TYR A 158 -14.88 12.05 2.19
CA TYR A 158 -14.34 12.78 1.06
C TYR A 158 -14.99 12.39 -0.27
N PHE A 159 -15.04 11.11 -0.59
CA PHE A 159 -15.65 10.63 -1.84
C PHE A 159 -17.18 10.72 -1.82
N GLY A 160 -17.80 10.49 -0.67
CA GLY A 160 -19.24 10.64 -0.49
C GLY A 160 -19.73 12.05 -0.81
N GLN A 161 -19.02 13.09 -0.34
CA GLN A 161 -19.32 14.49 -0.67
C GLN A 161 -19.19 14.80 -2.17
N GLN A 162 -18.38 14.02 -2.89
CA GLN A 162 -18.24 14.12 -4.35
C GLN A 162 -19.26 13.27 -5.12
N GLY A 163 -20.22 12.66 -4.42
CA GLY A 163 -21.28 11.83 -5.00
C GLY A 163 -20.78 10.46 -5.50
N VAL A 164 -19.69 9.94 -4.96
CA VAL A 164 -19.21 8.57 -5.21
C VAL A 164 -19.81 7.66 -4.15
N PRO A 165 -20.56 6.59 -4.51
CA PRO A 165 -21.03 5.61 -3.52
C PRO A 165 -19.83 4.93 -2.86
N THR A 166 -19.62 5.21 -1.56
CA THR A 166 -18.37 4.83 -0.87
C THR A 166 -18.66 4.17 0.47
N VAL A 167 -17.95 3.09 0.76
CA VAL A 167 -17.99 2.36 2.02
C VAL A 167 -16.59 2.21 2.58
N TYR A 168 -16.38 2.54 3.85
CA TYR A 168 -15.13 2.27 4.55
C TYR A 168 -15.08 0.80 4.97
N VAL A 169 -14.14 0.06 4.40
CA VAL A 169 -13.98 -1.39 4.65
C VAL A 169 -12.86 -1.71 5.64
N GLY A 170 -12.08 -0.72 6.06
CA GLY A 170 -10.88 -0.91 6.88
C GLY A 170 -9.62 -1.08 6.04
N HIS A 171 -8.47 -0.88 6.67
CA HIS A 171 -7.20 -1.00 5.95
C HIS A 171 -6.62 -2.41 6.13
N PRO A 172 -6.35 -3.17 5.04
CA PRO A 172 -5.91 -4.58 5.10
C PRO A 172 -4.64 -4.83 5.92
N LEU A 173 -3.84 -3.80 6.09
CA LEU A 173 -2.66 -3.86 6.94
C LEU A 173 -3.00 -4.25 8.38
N PHE A 174 -4.17 -3.89 8.88
CA PHE A 174 -4.63 -4.18 10.24
C PHE A 174 -5.36 -5.52 10.37
N ASP A 175 -5.72 -6.18 9.27
CA ASP A 175 -6.40 -7.48 9.28
C ASP A 175 -5.54 -8.60 9.88
N LEU A 176 -4.26 -8.35 9.93
CA LEU A 176 -3.30 -9.32 10.44
C LEU A 176 -2.80 -8.88 11.82
N PRO A 177 -2.76 -9.78 12.83
CA PRO A 177 -2.23 -9.43 14.14
C PRO A 177 -0.82 -8.85 14.05
N ALA A 178 -0.56 -7.74 14.75
CA ALA A 178 0.76 -7.13 14.79
C ALA A 178 1.82 -8.07 15.40
N ASN A 179 1.41 -9.00 16.24
CA ASN A 179 2.27 -9.91 17.01
C ASN A 179 2.37 -11.33 16.41
N ARG A 180 2.44 -11.46 15.08
CA ARG A 180 2.69 -12.76 14.47
C ARG A 180 4.12 -13.25 14.74
N PRO A 181 4.38 -14.57 14.75
CA PRO A 181 5.73 -15.10 14.87
C PRO A 181 6.69 -14.52 13.82
N GLN A 182 6.24 -14.35 12.57
CA GLN A 182 7.05 -13.77 11.48
C GLN A 182 7.41 -12.29 11.70
N THR A 183 6.69 -11.58 12.58
CA THR A 183 6.99 -10.20 12.94
C THR A 183 7.88 -10.09 14.17
N ASP A 184 8.18 -11.19 14.87
CA ASP A 184 9.05 -11.18 16.04
C ASP A 184 10.52 -11.10 15.63
N PRO A 185 11.24 -10.02 16.04
CA PRO A 185 12.67 -9.89 15.76
C PRO A 185 13.52 -11.05 16.28
N ASN A 186 13.08 -11.69 17.38
CA ASN A 186 13.81 -12.79 18.01
C ASN A 186 13.68 -14.12 17.26
N MET A 187 12.70 -14.24 16.36
CA MET A 187 12.47 -15.45 15.56
C MET A 187 13.25 -15.46 14.25
N LEU A 188 13.91 -14.33 13.89
CA LEU A 188 14.72 -14.25 12.68
C LEU A 188 16.01 -15.04 12.80
N LYS A 189 16.38 -15.71 11.71
CA LYS A 189 17.65 -16.43 11.57
C LYS A 189 18.40 -15.94 10.33
N PRO A 190 19.64 -15.42 10.51
CA PRO A 190 20.31 -15.10 11.78
C PRO A 190 19.59 -13.97 12.52
N PRO A 191 19.77 -13.79 13.85
CA PRO A 191 19.16 -12.73 14.62
C PRO A 191 19.58 -11.34 14.16
N LEU A 192 18.78 -10.32 14.45
CA LEU A 192 19.15 -8.91 14.18
C LEU A 192 20.28 -8.46 15.13
N PRO A 193 21.07 -7.46 14.72
CA PRO A 193 22.19 -6.99 15.53
C PRO A 193 21.78 -6.54 16.93
N LYS A 194 22.55 -6.92 17.94
CA LYS A 194 22.42 -6.34 19.28
C LYS A 194 23.16 -5.00 19.29
N ALA A 195 22.49 -3.93 19.63
CA ALA A 195 23.05 -2.59 19.63
C ALA A 195 22.36 -1.70 20.66
N PRO A 196 23.06 -0.70 21.26
CA PRO A 196 22.46 0.25 22.19
C PRO A 196 21.47 1.20 21.52
N VAL A 197 21.66 1.48 20.23
CA VAL A 197 20.76 2.27 19.38
C VAL A 197 20.55 1.53 18.06
N ARG A 198 19.31 1.40 17.65
CA ARG A 198 18.87 0.56 16.53
C ARG A 198 18.08 1.37 15.51
N LEU A 199 18.58 1.41 14.28
CA LEU A 199 18.00 2.20 13.20
C LEU A 199 17.49 1.27 12.08
N ALA A 200 16.22 1.37 11.72
CA ALA A 200 15.68 0.72 10.53
C ALA A 200 15.71 1.68 9.34
N LEU A 201 16.09 1.17 8.17
CA LEU A 201 16.09 1.91 6.91
C LEU A 201 15.11 1.26 5.93
N LEU A 202 14.06 2.00 5.55
CA LEU A 202 13.01 1.56 4.62
C LEU A 202 12.99 2.46 3.38
N PRO A 203 13.91 2.26 2.41
CA PRO A 203 14.13 3.22 1.32
C PRO A 203 13.06 3.20 0.22
N GLY A 204 12.12 2.28 0.29
CA GLY A 204 11.04 2.09 -0.68
C GLY A 204 11.04 0.71 -1.34
N SER A 205 10.01 0.44 -2.11
CA SER A 205 9.80 -0.83 -2.82
C SER A 205 10.15 -0.77 -4.32
N ARG A 206 10.25 0.43 -4.90
CA ARG A 206 10.56 0.63 -6.31
C ARG A 206 12.02 1.02 -6.51
N GLN A 207 12.62 0.55 -7.61
CA GLN A 207 14.01 0.83 -7.94
C GLN A 207 14.36 2.32 -7.90
N ALA A 208 13.50 3.18 -8.46
CA ALA A 208 13.71 4.62 -8.47
C ALA A 208 13.62 5.26 -7.08
N GLU A 209 12.75 4.74 -6.21
CA GLU A 209 12.62 5.18 -4.82
C GLU A 209 13.89 4.87 -4.04
N ILE A 210 14.39 3.63 -4.14
CA ILE A 210 15.64 3.21 -3.48
C ILE A 210 16.81 4.06 -3.96
N ALA A 211 16.94 4.27 -5.28
CA ALA A 211 18.02 5.08 -5.84
C ALA A 211 17.99 6.54 -5.35
N ALA A 212 16.81 7.09 -5.09
CA ALA A 212 16.65 8.46 -4.63
C ALA A 212 16.79 8.60 -3.10
N ASN A 213 16.19 7.70 -2.32
CA ASN A 213 16.02 7.87 -0.87
C ASN A 213 17.07 7.14 -0.03
N PHE A 214 17.66 6.04 -0.53
CA PHE A 214 18.63 5.28 0.25
C PHE A 214 19.94 6.02 0.51
N PRO A 215 20.55 6.77 -0.45
CA PRO A 215 21.75 7.57 -0.21
C PRO A 215 21.64 8.51 0.99
N PRO A 216 20.64 9.41 1.07
CA PRO A 216 20.51 10.29 2.24
C PRO A 216 20.24 9.53 3.56
N MET A 217 19.58 8.36 3.53
CA MET A 217 19.44 7.52 4.72
C MET A 217 20.80 6.97 5.19
N LEU A 218 21.69 6.54 4.26
CA LEU A 218 23.04 6.10 4.59
C LEU A 218 23.89 7.23 5.14
N GLU A 219 23.86 8.40 4.52
CA GLU A 219 24.59 9.59 4.99
C GLU A 219 24.14 9.98 6.40
N THR A 220 22.83 9.95 6.66
CA THR A 220 22.27 10.19 8.00
C THR A 220 22.78 9.15 9.00
N PHE A 221 22.76 7.85 8.67
CA PHE A 221 23.29 6.80 9.54
C PHE A 221 24.78 7.00 9.84
N LEU A 222 25.60 7.32 8.83
CA LEU A 222 27.05 7.55 9.02
C LEU A 222 27.32 8.74 9.91
N ALA A 223 26.56 9.83 9.79
CA ALA A 223 26.67 10.99 10.69
C ALA A 223 26.25 10.64 12.14
N LEU A 224 25.23 9.82 12.31
CA LEU A 224 24.78 9.36 13.63
C LEU A 224 25.81 8.44 14.32
N ARG A 225 26.62 7.68 13.56
CA ARG A 225 27.69 6.84 14.14
C ARG A 225 28.69 7.64 14.97
N GLY A 226 28.95 8.88 14.58
CA GLY A 226 29.84 9.78 15.34
C GLY A 226 29.22 10.26 16.66
N LYS A 227 27.90 10.26 16.76
CA LYS A 227 27.16 10.74 17.94
C LYS A 227 26.71 9.62 18.87
N PHE A 228 26.43 8.44 18.33
CA PHE A 228 25.94 7.27 19.05
C PHE A 228 26.87 6.07 18.83
N PRO A 229 27.93 5.91 19.65
CA PRO A 229 28.83 4.76 19.54
C PRO A 229 28.05 3.44 19.65
N GLY A 230 28.34 2.50 18.75
CA GLY A 230 27.68 1.19 18.73
C GLY A 230 26.30 1.18 18.09
N ILE A 231 25.83 2.27 17.45
CA ILE A 231 24.59 2.26 16.67
C ILE A 231 24.64 1.20 15.55
N ALA A 232 23.59 0.41 15.41
CA ALA A 232 23.43 -0.51 14.29
C ALA A 232 22.28 -0.05 13.38
N ALA A 233 22.42 -0.31 12.08
CA ALA A 233 21.36 -0.13 11.12
C ALA A 233 21.05 -1.42 10.35
N VAL A 234 19.77 -1.61 10.01
CA VAL A 234 19.29 -2.69 9.15
C VAL A 234 18.39 -2.11 8.09
N ALA A 235 18.63 -2.44 6.82
CA ALA A 235 17.78 -2.05 5.72
C ALA A 235 16.79 -3.18 5.37
N ALA A 236 15.51 -2.82 5.23
CA ALA A 236 14.48 -3.71 4.72
C ALA A 236 14.36 -3.59 3.21
N ALA A 237 14.36 -4.71 2.51
CA ALA A 237 14.14 -4.81 1.08
C ALA A 237 12.87 -5.61 0.77
N ALA A 238 12.14 -5.20 -0.26
CA ALA A 238 10.89 -5.85 -0.65
C ALA A 238 11.12 -7.27 -1.21
N ASP A 239 12.22 -7.44 -1.94
CA ASP A 239 12.64 -8.68 -2.59
C ASP A 239 14.17 -8.72 -2.77
N GLU A 240 14.72 -9.81 -3.32
CA GLU A 240 16.17 -9.98 -3.50
C GLU A 240 16.76 -9.01 -4.53
N ASP A 241 16.01 -8.62 -5.58
CA ASP A 241 16.48 -7.63 -6.55
C ASP A 241 16.68 -6.26 -5.88
N ARG A 242 15.78 -5.88 -4.99
CA ARG A 242 15.88 -4.64 -4.19
C ARG A 242 16.97 -4.75 -3.15
N ALA A 243 17.13 -5.92 -2.53
CA ALA A 243 18.24 -6.17 -1.61
C ALA A 243 19.60 -6.05 -2.33
N TRP A 244 19.73 -6.62 -3.54
CA TRP A 244 20.93 -6.47 -4.36
C TRP A 244 21.20 -4.99 -4.69
N GLN A 245 20.19 -4.25 -5.11
CA GLN A 245 20.32 -2.82 -5.38
C GLN A 245 20.81 -2.04 -4.15
N ILE A 246 20.22 -2.29 -2.98
CA ILE A 246 20.59 -1.66 -1.70
C ILE A 246 22.05 -2.01 -1.35
N ARG A 247 22.45 -3.29 -1.44
CA ARG A 247 23.81 -3.74 -1.15
C ARG A 247 24.85 -3.04 -2.05
N ASN A 248 24.51 -2.72 -3.30
CA ASN A 248 25.41 -2.04 -4.25
C ASN A 248 25.74 -0.58 -3.86
N PHE A 249 24.94 0.06 -3.00
CA PHE A 249 25.27 1.37 -2.46
C PHE A 249 26.33 1.30 -1.34
N LEU A 250 26.35 0.23 -0.55
CA LEU A 250 27.12 0.15 0.70
C LEU A 250 28.62 0.40 0.52
N PRO A 251 29.33 -0.20 -0.50
CA PRO A 251 30.76 0.04 -0.69
C PRO A 251 31.10 1.50 -0.96
N ARG A 252 30.22 2.22 -1.70
CA ARG A 252 30.45 3.62 -2.06
C ARG A 252 30.45 4.56 -0.84
N TYR A 253 29.74 4.15 0.22
CA TYR A 253 29.61 4.91 1.47
C TYR A 253 30.48 4.35 2.60
N GLY A 254 31.20 3.24 2.38
CA GLY A 254 31.92 2.54 3.44
C GLY A 254 31.02 2.08 4.60
N ALA A 255 29.72 1.89 4.30
CA ALA A 255 28.72 1.52 5.29
C ALA A 255 28.67 0.00 5.47
N LYS A 256 28.66 -0.44 6.74
CA LYS A 256 28.45 -1.85 7.11
C LYS A 256 27.10 -1.96 7.79
N ILE A 257 26.07 -2.33 7.02
CA ILE A 257 24.71 -2.59 7.52
C ILE A 257 24.19 -3.90 6.96
N GLU A 258 23.28 -4.52 7.67
CA GLU A 258 22.55 -5.68 7.14
C GLU A 258 21.44 -5.25 6.19
N VAL A 259 21.17 -6.09 5.18
CA VAL A 259 20.05 -5.93 4.25
C VAL A 259 19.23 -7.22 4.28
N ARG A 260 17.96 -7.12 4.62
CA ARG A 260 17.07 -8.27 4.80
C ARG A 260 15.84 -8.17 3.91
N THR A 261 15.41 -9.30 3.37
CA THR A 261 14.13 -9.47 2.66
C THR A 261 13.12 -10.19 3.53
N GLY A 262 11.82 -9.94 3.31
CA GLY A 262 10.73 -10.65 4.00
C GLY A 262 10.62 -10.40 5.51
N ALA A 263 11.40 -9.47 6.08
CA ALA A 263 11.51 -9.24 7.51
C ALA A 263 11.12 -7.80 7.94
N THR A 264 10.38 -7.07 7.13
CA THR A 264 10.10 -5.64 7.34
C THR A 264 9.47 -5.38 8.70
N ASP A 265 8.42 -6.10 9.09
CA ASP A 265 7.76 -5.93 10.39
C ASP A 265 8.71 -6.21 11.56
N ALA A 266 9.51 -7.26 11.47
CA ALA A 266 10.47 -7.60 12.51
C ALA A 266 11.58 -6.52 12.65
N ILE A 267 12.06 -5.96 11.52
CA ILE A 267 13.03 -4.86 11.50
C ILE A 267 12.42 -3.59 12.12
N ILE A 268 11.17 -3.26 11.78
CA ILE A 268 10.46 -2.13 12.37
C ILE A 268 10.33 -2.31 13.90
N ARG A 269 9.92 -3.48 14.36
CA ARG A 269 9.78 -3.77 15.81
C ARG A 269 11.11 -3.73 16.56
N TRP A 270 12.18 -4.17 15.91
CA TRP A 270 13.54 -4.14 16.47
C TRP A 270 14.08 -2.72 16.65
N ALA A 271 13.71 -1.78 15.78
CA ALA A 271 14.27 -0.44 15.74
C ALA A 271 13.80 0.45 16.89
N ASP A 272 14.64 1.41 17.28
CA ASP A 272 14.31 2.54 18.16
C ASP A 272 13.85 3.75 17.34
N LEU A 273 14.30 3.86 16.08
CA LEU A 273 13.91 4.87 15.12
C LEU A 273 13.90 4.27 13.69
N VAL A 274 12.94 4.68 12.88
CA VAL A 274 12.82 4.24 11.48
C VAL A 274 13.02 5.43 10.54
N LEU A 275 13.94 5.32 9.58
CA LEU A 275 14.01 6.22 8.43
C LEU A 275 13.24 5.57 7.28
N THR A 276 12.22 6.23 6.76
CA THR A 276 11.35 5.65 5.73
C THR A 276 11.05 6.64 4.62
N CYS A 277 10.73 6.13 3.42
CA CYS A 277 10.10 6.96 2.40
C CYS A 277 8.58 7.04 2.61
N SER A 278 7.94 8.05 2.03
CA SER A 278 6.48 8.18 2.08
C SER A 278 5.79 7.06 1.29
N GLY A 279 4.67 6.59 1.83
CA GLY A 279 3.83 5.53 1.26
C GLY A 279 3.18 4.69 2.34
N THR A 280 2.68 3.53 1.97
CA THR A 280 2.03 2.57 2.89
C THR A 280 2.96 2.12 4.03
N ALA A 281 4.29 2.19 3.82
CA ALA A 281 5.28 1.87 4.86
C ALA A 281 5.12 2.74 6.11
N THR A 282 4.72 4.01 5.99
CA THR A 282 4.50 4.88 7.16
C THR A 282 3.36 4.36 8.05
N LEU A 283 2.31 3.84 7.45
CA LEU A 283 1.20 3.22 8.18
C LEU A 283 1.60 1.86 8.79
N GLN A 284 2.47 1.11 8.10
CA GLN A 284 3.03 -0.14 8.64
C GLN A 284 3.90 0.13 9.88
N ILE A 285 4.70 1.20 9.86
CA ILE A 285 5.51 1.61 11.02
C ILE A 285 4.60 2.09 12.15
N ALA A 286 3.58 2.91 11.83
CA ALA A 286 2.60 3.42 12.80
C ALA A 286 1.85 2.30 13.51
N ARG A 287 1.49 1.21 12.81
CA ARG A 287 0.88 0.01 13.38
C ARG A 287 1.75 -0.65 14.46
N HIS A 288 3.06 -0.55 14.34
CA HIS A 288 4.02 -1.02 15.35
C HIS A 288 4.40 0.07 16.36
N HIS A 289 3.73 1.21 16.32
CA HIS A 289 3.92 2.37 17.19
C HIS A 289 5.38 2.85 17.24
N LYS A 290 6.14 2.73 16.13
CA LYS A 290 7.55 3.10 16.12
C LYS A 290 7.74 4.54 15.64
N PRO A 291 8.59 5.33 16.35
CA PRO A 291 8.99 6.64 15.88
C PRO A 291 9.65 6.56 14.52
N MET A 292 9.35 7.51 13.64
CA MET A 292 9.88 7.52 12.29
C MET A 292 10.24 8.94 11.83
N LEU A 293 11.17 9.02 10.90
CA LEU A 293 11.41 10.20 10.06
C LEU A 293 11.05 9.83 8.63
N VAL A 294 10.19 10.63 8.03
CA VAL A 294 9.72 10.39 6.66
C VAL A 294 10.45 11.32 5.71
N LEU A 295 11.12 10.75 4.71
CA LEU A 295 11.77 11.53 3.66
C LEU A 295 11.33 11.04 2.29
N TYR A 296 11.24 11.97 1.33
CA TYR A 296 10.97 11.59 -0.05
C TYR A 296 11.68 12.54 -1.00
N ARG A 297 12.66 12.00 -1.72
CA ARG A 297 13.43 12.75 -2.70
C ARG A 297 12.75 12.69 -4.06
N LEU A 298 12.33 13.85 -4.53
CA LEU A 298 11.81 14.05 -5.88
C LEU A 298 12.84 14.82 -6.70
N ALA A 299 12.83 14.69 -8.02
CA ALA A 299 13.59 15.60 -8.86
C ALA A 299 12.99 17.01 -8.71
N TRP A 300 13.83 17.99 -8.36
CA TRP A 300 13.44 19.38 -8.11
C TRP A 300 12.53 19.98 -9.19
N TRP A 301 12.85 19.74 -10.46
CA TRP A 301 12.06 20.22 -11.59
C TRP A 301 10.67 19.55 -11.68
N LYS A 302 10.55 18.26 -11.32
CA LYS A 302 9.26 17.56 -11.28
C LYS A 302 8.35 18.15 -10.21
N TRP A 303 8.90 18.46 -9.04
CA TRP A 303 8.14 19.09 -7.97
C TRP A 303 7.70 20.51 -8.35
N ASN A 304 8.63 21.34 -8.82
CA ASN A 304 8.33 22.75 -9.10
C ASN A 304 7.43 22.96 -10.31
N LEU A 305 7.54 22.10 -11.34
CA LEU A 305 6.72 22.21 -12.56
C LEU A 305 5.35 21.53 -12.41
N VAL A 306 5.25 20.46 -11.64
CA VAL A 306 4.06 19.61 -11.62
C VAL A 306 3.58 19.34 -10.18
N GLY A 307 4.46 18.88 -9.29
CA GLY A 307 4.09 18.39 -7.98
C GLY A 307 3.37 19.42 -7.11
N ARG A 308 3.94 20.61 -6.97
CA ARG A 308 3.39 21.70 -6.14
C ARG A 308 1.99 22.16 -6.56
N PHE A 309 1.61 21.96 -7.81
CA PHE A 309 0.29 22.34 -8.34
C PHE A 309 -0.71 21.18 -8.27
N LEU A 310 -0.23 19.96 -8.27
CA LEU A 310 -1.07 18.76 -8.22
C LEU A 310 -1.35 18.30 -6.80
N VAL A 311 -0.42 18.50 -5.87
CA VAL A 311 -0.57 18.07 -4.47
C VAL A 311 -1.40 19.11 -3.72
N GLN A 312 -2.57 18.70 -3.23
CA GLN A 312 -3.50 19.56 -2.48
C GLN A 312 -3.49 19.27 -0.98
N SER A 313 -2.83 18.19 -0.56
CA SER A 313 -2.74 17.83 0.85
C SER A 313 -1.71 18.71 1.56
N LYS A 314 -2.05 19.19 2.77
CA LYS A 314 -1.13 19.91 3.67
C LYS A 314 0.03 19.02 4.11
N TYR A 315 -0.23 17.74 4.30
CA TYR A 315 0.72 16.70 4.67
C TYR A 315 0.90 15.71 3.52
N LEU A 316 2.06 15.06 3.44
CA LEU A 316 2.39 14.15 2.35
C LEU A 316 2.56 12.70 2.83
N CYS A 317 2.82 12.46 4.11
CA CYS A 317 2.83 11.12 4.65
C CYS A 317 1.46 10.74 5.24
N LEU A 318 1.06 9.48 5.06
CA LEU A 318 -0.27 9.00 5.48
C LEU A 318 -0.53 9.18 6.97
N VAL A 319 0.48 9.07 7.81
CA VAL A 319 0.35 9.22 9.27
C VAL A 319 -0.03 10.66 9.63
N ASN A 320 0.65 11.66 9.07
CA ASN A 320 0.35 13.07 9.31
C ASN A 320 -1.00 13.47 8.69
N ILE A 321 -1.35 12.91 7.51
CA ILE A 321 -2.67 13.09 6.88
C ILE A 321 -3.79 12.56 7.78
N LEU A 322 -3.63 11.35 8.33
CA LEU A 322 -4.62 10.74 9.21
C LEU A 322 -4.73 11.47 10.55
N ALA A 323 -3.61 12.00 11.06
CA ALA A 323 -3.57 12.75 12.30
C ALA A 323 -4.01 14.22 12.16
N ASP A 324 -4.09 14.74 10.92
CA ASP A 324 -4.28 16.14 10.57
C ASP A 324 -3.32 17.10 11.32
N ARG A 325 -2.11 16.63 11.57
CA ARG A 325 -1.03 17.37 12.24
C ARG A 325 0.34 16.78 11.94
N ASP A 326 1.40 17.52 12.27
CA ASP A 326 2.79 17.04 12.23
C ASP A 326 3.07 16.08 13.41
N LEU A 327 2.56 14.83 13.31
CA LEU A 327 2.78 13.81 14.32
C LEU A 327 4.19 13.24 14.24
N VAL A 328 4.70 13.05 13.03
CA VAL A 328 6.07 12.58 12.75
C VAL A 328 6.80 13.58 11.86
N PRO A 329 8.11 13.79 12.04
CA PRO A 329 8.89 14.69 11.18
C PRO A 329 8.85 14.22 9.72
N GLU A 330 8.50 15.15 8.81
CA GLU A 330 8.31 14.91 7.38
C GLU A 330 9.22 15.84 6.57
N PHE A 331 10.11 15.24 5.77
CA PHE A 331 11.05 15.93 4.90
C PHE A 331 10.67 15.68 3.44
N MET A 332 9.63 16.38 2.98
CA MET A 332 9.04 16.19 1.65
C MET A 332 8.58 17.51 1.04
N PRO A 333 9.05 17.87 -0.15
CA PRO A 333 10.12 17.20 -0.90
C PRO A 333 11.48 17.42 -0.24
N PHE A 334 12.34 16.40 -0.27
CA PHE A 334 13.69 16.49 0.28
C PHE A 334 14.70 16.86 -0.82
N TYR A 335 15.35 18.00 -0.64
CA TYR A 335 16.41 18.48 -1.55
C TYR A 335 17.58 18.99 -0.71
N GLY A 336 18.70 18.39 -0.80
CA GLY A 336 19.90 18.95 -0.22
C GLY A 336 20.58 18.09 0.82
N ALA A 337 21.22 18.76 1.78
CA ALA A 337 22.07 18.15 2.77
C ALA A 337 21.28 17.41 3.85
N VAL A 338 21.90 16.41 4.45
CA VAL A 338 21.23 15.51 5.43
C VAL A 338 21.19 16.07 6.85
N GLU A 339 21.78 17.24 7.10
CA GLU A 339 21.84 17.85 8.43
C GLU A 339 20.47 17.98 9.12
N PRO A 340 19.37 18.37 8.46
CA PRO A 340 18.06 18.40 9.08
C PRO A 340 17.58 17.00 9.52
N LEU A 341 17.86 15.97 8.74
CA LEU A 341 17.55 14.57 9.09
C LEU A 341 18.39 14.12 10.29
N VAL A 342 19.70 14.43 10.26
CA VAL A 342 20.63 14.11 11.35
C VAL A 342 20.21 14.80 12.65
N THR A 343 19.81 16.07 12.56
CA THR A 343 19.34 16.85 13.71
C THR A 343 18.09 16.24 14.33
N ALA A 344 17.06 15.96 13.51
CA ALA A 344 15.82 15.35 13.97
C ALA A 344 16.04 13.93 14.52
N ALA A 345 16.88 13.11 13.85
CA ALA A 345 17.21 11.79 14.34
C ALA A 345 17.99 11.84 15.66
N THR A 346 18.94 12.76 15.79
CA THR A 346 19.72 12.98 17.03
C THR A 346 18.79 13.37 18.17
N ASP A 347 17.87 14.30 17.93
CA ASP A 347 16.91 14.75 18.94
C ASP A 347 16.02 13.60 19.43
N LEU A 348 15.46 12.81 18.52
CA LEU A 348 14.63 11.67 18.89
C LEU A 348 15.43 10.56 19.59
N LEU A 349 16.66 10.28 19.16
CA LEU A 349 17.48 9.22 19.77
C LEU A 349 18.02 9.61 21.15
N ALA A 350 18.33 10.90 21.35
CA ALA A 350 18.82 11.41 22.64
C ALA A 350 17.71 11.58 23.69
N HIS A 351 16.45 11.72 23.29
CA HIS A 351 15.30 12.02 24.15
C HIS A 351 14.26 10.90 24.14
N PRO A 352 14.39 9.87 25.00
CA PRO A 352 13.45 8.75 25.06
C PRO A 352 11.99 9.19 25.30
N GLU A 353 11.78 10.27 26.07
CA GLU A 353 10.46 10.82 26.35
C GLU A 353 9.73 11.32 25.10
N LYS A 354 10.46 11.91 24.13
CA LYS A 354 9.88 12.32 22.83
C LYS A 354 9.47 11.11 22.00
N ARG A 355 10.29 10.06 21.98
CA ARG A 355 9.94 8.82 21.30
C ARG A 355 8.69 8.19 21.90
N GLN A 356 8.62 8.07 23.24
CA GLN A 356 7.44 7.55 23.93
C GLN A 356 6.19 8.38 23.68
N ALA A 357 6.32 9.72 23.55
CA ALA A 357 5.20 10.56 23.19
C ALA A 357 4.67 10.25 21.79
N ILE A 358 5.56 10.08 20.81
CA ILE A 358 5.20 9.66 19.44
C ILE A 358 4.58 8.25 19.45
N GLU A 359 5.16 7.30 20.17
CA GLU A 359 4.64 5.94 20.31
C GLU A 359 3.19 5.92 20.82
N ARG A 360 2.88 6.69 21.87
CA ARG A 360 1.51 6.83 22.39
C ARG A 360 0.56 7.43 21.36
N GLN A 361 0.97 8.52 20.69
CA GLN A 361 0.14 9.17 19.68
C GLN A 361 -0.11 8.27 18.44
N LEU A 362 0.87 7.46 18.05
CA LEU A 362 0.70 6.46 16.98
C LEU A 362 -0.24 5.34 17.41
N ALA A 363 -0.17 4.89 18.67
CA ALA A 363 -1.10 3.91 19.22
C ALA A 363 -2.54 4.45 19.22
N GLU A 364 -2.75 5.67 19.69
CA GLU A 364 -4.05 6.36 19.67
C GLU A 364 -4.59 6.49 18.24
N LEU A 365 -3.73 6.88 17.28
CA LEU A 365 -4.11 7.03 15.87
C LEU A 365 -4.55 5.71 15.22
N THR A 366 -3.87 4.61 15.55
CA THR A 366 -4.07 3.32 14.89
C THR A 366 -5.11 2.44 15.58
N ALA A 367 -5.41 2.68 16.86
CA ALA A 367 -6.36 1.87 17.64
C ALA A 367 -7.75 1.74 16.98
N PRO A 368 -8.39 2.80 16.45
CA PRO A 368 -9.69 2.66 15.78
C PRO A 368 -9.63 1.76 14.52
N MET A 369 -8.53 1.82 13.76
CA MET A 369 -8.35 1.00 12.57
C MET A 369 -8.13 -0.48 12.94
N ALA A 370 -7.38 -0.75 14.00
CA ALA A 370 -7.17 -2.10 14.52
C ALA A 370 -8.48 -2.71 15.02
N ALA A 371 -9.23 -1.98 15.87
CA ALA A 371 -10.53 -2.43 16.37
C ALA A 371 -11.55 -2.68 15.24
N TRP A 372 -11.51 -1.86 14.19
CA TRP A 372 -12.38 -2.05 13.02
C TRP A 372 -12.05 -3.36 12.28
N SER A 373 -10.78 -3.67 12.09
CA SER A 373 -10.33 -4.91 11.45
C SER A 373 -10.54 -6.15 12.32
N GLU A 374 -10.39 -6.05 13.63
CA GLU A 374 -10.69 -7.14 14.57
C GLU A 374 -12.17 -7.55 14.52
N ALA A 375 -13.08 -6.58 14.35
CA ALA A 375 -14.51 -6.86 14.22
C ALA A 375 -14.82 -7.62 12.93
N MET A 376 -14.19 -7.27 11.83
CA MET A 376 -14.29 -7.94 10.52
C MET A 376 -13.15 -7.50 9.60
N PRO A 377 -12.39 -8.41 8.99
CA PRO A 377 -11.35 -8.08 8.01
C PRO A 377 -11.87 -7.31 6.79
N ALA A 378 -11.03 -6.44 6.22
CA ALA A 378 -11.37 -5.64 5.05
C ALA A 378 -11.85 -6.50 3.86
N ALA A 379 -11.17 -7.62 3.59
CA ALA A 379 -11.55 -8.54 2.51
C ALA A 379 -12.97 -9.09 2.67
N GLN A 380 -13.40 -9.42 3.90
CA GLN A 380 -14.76 -9.89 4.17
C GLN A 380 -15.80 -8.79 3.95
N ARG A 381 -15.51 -7.54 4.34
CA ARG A 381 -16.40 -6.40 4.09
C ARG A 381 -16.56 -6.13 2.59
N VAL A 382 -15.47 -6.25 1.82
CA VAL A 382 -15.52 -6.12 0.35
C VAL A 382 -16.34 -7.25 -0.27
N ALA A 383 -16.20 -8.50 0.24
CA ALA A 383 -17.01 -9.62 -0.22
C ALA A 383 -18.51 -9.40 0.01
N LEU A 384 -18.90 -8.86 1.18
CA LEU A 384 -20.29 -8.50 1.48
C LEU A 384 -20.81 -7.37 0.57
N GLU A 385 -19.98 -6.36 0.25
CA GLU A 385 -20.39 -5.30 -0.69
C GLU A 385 -20.54 -5.84 -2.13
N ALA A 386 -19.69 -6.74 -2.56
CA ALA A 386 -19.83 -7.42 -3.85
C ALA A 386 -21.11 -8.27 -3.90
N ALA A 387 -21.42 -9.00 -2.83
CA ALA A 387 -22.68 -9.74 -2.68
C ALA A 387 -23.91 -8.83 -2.73
N ARG A 388 -23.85 -7.68 -2.04
CA ARG A 388 -24.92 -6.67 -2.07
C ARG A 388 -25.19 -6.15 -3.48
N LEU A 389 -24.15 -5.89 -4.27
CA LEU A 389 -24.28 -5.42 -5.65
C LEU A 389 -24.91 -6.47 -6.56
N MET A 390 -24.65 -7.75 -6.34
CA MET A 390 -25.32 -8.84 -7.09
C MET A 390 -26.82 -8.93 -6.75
N ALA A 391 -27.19 -8.72 -5.50
CA ALA A 391 -28.58 -8.78 -5.05
C ALA A 391 -29.45 -7.60 -5.55
N LEU A 392 -28.84 -6.56 -6.11
CA LEU A 392 -29.53 -5.38 -6.67
C LEU A 392 -29.77 -5.51 -8.19
N GLN A 393 -29.33 -6.57 -8.84
CA GLN A 393 -29.60 -6.90 -10.24
C GLN A 393 -30.93 -7.64 -10.39
#